data_f389e203f9690eee3b05fc0addc90ade
#
_entry.id   f389e203f9690eee3b05fc0addc90ade
#
_cell.length_a   1.000
_cell.length_b   1.000
_cell.length_c   1.000
_cell.angle_alpha   90.00
_cell.angle_beta   90.00
_cell.angle_gamma   90.00
#
_symmetry.space_group_name_H-M   'P 1'
#
loop_
_entity.id
_entity.type
_entity.pdbx_description
1 polymer ?
#
loop_
_entity_poly.entity_id
_entity_poly.type
_entity_poly.pdbx_seq_one_letter_code
_entity_poly.pdbx_strand_id
1 'polypeptide(L)'
;MAFKLSSKRSGPTHMGGVKVVTAPLDMGAMAEARNDGTIAISPDIEKSDKPLMERIIKHEMKHMRDMEEGRAAYGDNWMMWDGKIYLRKQIDGVNVIDGPNGRWPEGDANHPWEAEAIAAEDE
;
A
#
# COMPACT_ATOMS: atom_id res chain seq x y z
N MET A 1 3.83 11.34 -3.00
CA MET A 1 4.49 10.09 -2.54
C MET A 1 3.83 8.90 -3.20
N ALA A 2 4.61 7.92 -3.57
CA ALA A 2 4.08 6.69 -4.19
C ALA A 2 4.10 5.55 -3.19
N PHE A 3 2.96 4.93 -2.99
CA PHE A 3 2.79 3.75 -2.15
C PHE A 3 2.17 2.64 -2.98
N LYS A 4 2.37 1.41 -2.58
CA LYS A 4 1.74 0.28 -3.26
C LYS A 4 1.43 -0.85 -2.29
N LEU A 5 0.47 -1.70 -2.70
CA LEU A 5 0.18 -2.95 -2.03
C LEU A 5 0.98 -4.06 -2.71
N SER A 6 1.52 -4.99 -1.93
CA SER A 6 2.32 -6.09 -2.44
C SER A 6 1.54 -7.40 -2.38
N SER A 7 1.54 -8.17 -3.47
CA SER A 7 0.95 -9.51 -3.50
C SER A 7 1.86 -10.57 -2.88
N LYS A 8 3.09 -10.22 -2.54
CA LYS A 8 4.03 -11.16 -1.94
C LYS A 8 3.59 -11.59 -0.56
N ARG A 9 3.63 -12.89 -0.31
CA ARG A 9 3.50 -13.44 1.02
C ARG A 9 4.82 -14.07 1.44
N SER A 10 5.28 -13.73 2.63
CA SER A 10 6.49 -14.31 3.20
C SER A 10 6.26 -14.60 4.67
N GLY A 11 5.94 -15.82 4.98
CA GLY A 11 5.73 -16.28 6.35
C GLY A 11 4.34 -15.99 6.91
N PRO A 12 4.08 -16.38 8.16
CA PRO A 12 2.79 -16.19 8.80
C PRO A 12 2.52 -14.72 9.12
N THR A 13 1.24 -14.34 9.08
CA THR A 13 0.80 -13.03 9.51
C THR A 13 0.97 -12.91 11.03
N HIS A 14 1.59 -11.83 11.47
CA HIS A 14 1.75 -11.57 12.90
C HIS A 14 0.48 -10.95 13.47
N MET A 15 -0.02 -11.54 14.54
CA MET A 15 -1.12 -11.00 15.32
C MET A 15 -0.54 -10.05 16.37
N GLY A 16 -1.00 -8.81 16.38
CA GLY A 16 -0.71 -7.87 17.47
C GLY A 16 0.48 -6.95 17.29
N GLY A 17 1.21 -7.04 16.16
CA GLY A 17 2.30 -6.12 15.90
C GLY A 17 2.61 -6.02 14.42
N VAL A 18 2.95 -4.82 13.97
CA VAL A 18 3.38 -4.60 12.60
C VAL A 18 4.90 -4.54 12.57
N LYS A 19 5.49 -5.41 11.76
CA LYS A 19 6.94 -5.40 11.56
C LYS A 19 7.29 -4.45 10.43
N VAL A 20 8.17 -3.51 10.70
CA VAL A 20 8.67 -2.56 9.71
C VAL A 20 10.06 -3.00 9.25
N VAL A 21 10.25 -3.13 7.96
CA VAL A 21 11.54 -3.54 7.37
C VAL A 21 11.96 -2.53 6.31
N THR A 22 13.27 -2.49 6.03
CA THR A 22 13.82 -1.70 4.93
C THR A 22 14.10 -2.64 3.77
N ALA A 23 13.60 -2.31 2.59
CA ALA A 23 13.80 -3.12 1.40
C ALA A 23 13.69 -2.26 0.14
N PRO A 24 14.41 -2.59 -0.93
CA PRO A 24 14.23 -1.92 -2.22
C PRO A 24 12.80 -2.14 -2.72
N LEU A 25 12.20 -1.09 -3.24
CA LEU A 25 10.82 -1.11 -3.75
C LEU A 25 10.78 -0.70 -5.22
N ASP A 26 9.82 -1.28 -5.95
CA ASP A 26 9.68 -1.03 -7.38
C ASP A 26 9.04 0.33 -7.65
N MET A 27 9.35 0.89 -8.82
CA MET A 27 8.66 2.06 -9.39
C MET A 27 8.68 3.30 -8.51
N GLY A 28 9.75 3.48 -7.73
CA GLY A 28 9.90 4.65 -6.88
C GLY A 28 8.93 4.70 -5.70
N ALA A 29 8.31 3.60 -5.35
CA ALA A 29 7.47 3.54 -4.17
C ALA A 29 8.28 3.84 -2.91
N MET A 30 7.69 4.59 -1.99
CA MET A 30 8.32 4.95 -0.72
C MET A 30 8.10 3.86 0.34
N ALA A 31 6.95 3.20 0.29
CA ALA A 31 6.60 2.13 1.23
C ALA A 31 5.54 1.22 0.61
N GLU A 32 5.40 0.04 1.19
CA GLU A 32 4.32 -0.89 0.82
C GLU A 32 3.86 -1.70 2.03
N ALA A 33 2.55 -1.91 2.10
CA ALA A 33 1.95 -2.85 3.04
C ALA A 33 1.91 -4.23 2.38
N ARG A 34 2.43 -5.23 3.05
CA ARG A 34 2.54 -6.59 2.51
C ARG A 34 1.51 -7.53 3.10
N ASN A 35 1.13 -8.54 2.33
CA ASN A 35 0.17 -9.56 2.76
C ASN A 35 0.64 -10.36 3.97
N ASP A 36 1.93 -10.38 4.26
CA ASP A 36 2.50 -11.10 5.40
C ASP A 36 2.43 -10.32 6.72
N GLY A 37 1.86 -9.10 6.69
CA GLY A 37 1.76 -8.26 7.89
C GLY A 37 2.96 -7.34 8.09
N THR A 38 3.87 -7.25 7.14
CA THR A 38 5.00 -6.32 7.24
C THR A 38 4.76 -5.05 6.45
N ILE A 39 5.40 -3.98 6.89
CA ILE A 39 5.51 -2.71 6.15
C ILE A 39 6.95 -2.58 5.69
N ALA A 40 7.16 -2.50 4.39
CA ALA A 40 8.48 -2.27 3.82
C ALA A 40 8.65 -0.79 3.48
N ILE A 41 9.80 -0.24 3.82
CA ILE A 41 10.13 1.17 3.57
C ILE A 41 11.37 1.20 2.68
N SER A 42 11.34 2.04 1.65
CA SER A 42 12.47 2.23 0.75
C SER A 42 13.72 2.67 1.52
N PRO A 43 14.91 2.16 1.16
CA PRO A 43 16.15 2.62 1.77
C PRO A 43 16.47 4.09 1.46
N ASP A 44 15.81 4.68 0.46
CA ASP A 44 15.99 6.09 0.10
C ASP A 44 15.28 7.04 1.07
N ILE A 45 14.43 6.53 1.97
CA ILE A 45 13.74 7.36 2.95
C ILE A 45 14.68 7.66 4.12
N GLU A 46 14.79 8.95 4.44
CA GLU A 46 15.61 9.42 5.57
C GLU A 46 14.96 9.02 6.90
N LYS A 47 15.54 8.05 7.57
CA LYS A 47 14.96 7.50 8.81
C LYS A 47 15.04 8.45 10.01
N SER A 48 15.91 9.46 9.93
CA SER A 48 15.99 10.49 10.97
C SER A 48 14.86 11.50 10.89
N ASP A 49 14.14 11.54 9.77
CA ASP A 49 12.94 12.38 9.62
C ASP A 49 11.74 11.70 10.29
N LYS A 50 11.63 11.89 11.60
CA LYS A 50 10.59 11.23 12.39
C LYS A 50 9.16 11.60 11.97
N PRO A 51 8.84 12.87 11.68
CA PRO A 51 7.49 13.20 11.20
C PRO A 51 7.14 12.51 9.88
N LEU A 52 8.09 12.40 8.96
CA LEU A 52 7.87 11.68 7.71
C LEU A 52 7.64 10.19 7.96
N MET A 53 8.48 9.58 8.82
CA MET A 53 8.35 8.16 9.15
C MET A 53 7.00 7.87 9.79
N GLU A 54 6.53 8.71 10.70
CA GLU A 54 5.23 8.54 11.32
C GLU A 54 4.09 8.57 10.30
N ARG A 55 4.14 9.51 9.36
CA ARG A 55 3.11 9.59 8.31
C ARG A 55 3.12 8.36 7.40
N ILE A 56 4.30 7.90 7.00
CA ILE A 56 4.44 6.70 6.18
C ILE A 56 3.84 5.50 6.90
N ILE A 57 4.19 5.32 8.16
CA ILE A 57 3.70 4.17 8.94
C ILE A 57 2.18 4.23 9.11
N LYS A 58 1.62 5.39 9.43
CA LYS A 58 0.16 5.55 9.56
C LYS A 58 -0.56 5.24 8.25
N HIS A 59 0.01 5.68 7.11
CA HIS A 59 -0.54 5.40 5.80
C HIS A 59 -0.58 3.89 5.53
N GLU A 60 0.53 3.19 5.74
CA GLU A 60 0.60 1.76 5.48
C GLU A 60 -0.22 0.95 6.50
N MET A 61 -0.29 1.39 7.75
CA MET A 61 -1.13 0.73 8.76
C MET A 61 -2.62 0.82 8.41
N LYS A 62 -3.04 1.90 7.78
CA LYS A 62 -4.43 2.00 7.30
C LYS A 62 -4.71 0.93 6.23
N HIS A 63 -3.80 0.74 5.28
CA HIS A 63 -3.93 -0.33 4.30
C HIS A 63 -3.99 -1.70 4.96
N MET A 64 -3.12 -1.95 5.94
CA MET A 64 -3.09 -3.22 6.67
C MET A 64 -4.42 -3.49 7.39
N ARG A 65 -4.95 -2.49 8.06
CA ARG A 65 -6.23 -2.59 8.76
C ARG A 65 -7.37 -2.89 7.79
N ASP A 66 -7.39 -2.23 6.64
CA ASP A 66 -8.41 -2.47 5.62
C ASP A 66 -8.34 -3.90 5.09
N MET A 67 -7.13 -4.45 4.94
CA MET A 67 -6.95 -5.84 4.54
C MET A 67 -7.41 -6.82 5.61
N GLU A 68 -7.08 -6.55 6.88
CA GLU A 68 -7.52 -7.40 7.99
C GLU A 68 -9.03 -7.40 8.17
N GLU A 69 -9.67 -6.26 7.94
CA GLU A 69 -11.13 -6.13 8.06
C GLU A 69 -11.88 -6.63 6.82
N GLY A 70 -11.17 -7.02 5.78
CA GLY A 70 -11.78 -7.53 4.54
C GLY A 70 -12.31 -6.45 3.61
N ARG A 71 -12.04 -5.17 3.87
CA ARG A 71 -12.40 -4.07 2.97
C ARG A 71 -11.55 -4.06 1.72
N ALA A 72 -10.30 -4.47 1.85
CA ALA A 72 -9.34 -4.51 0.76
C ALA A 72 -8.70 -5.89 0.66
N ALA A 73 -8.42 -6.31 -0.57
CA ALA A 73 -7.63 -7.49 -0.87
C ALA A 73 -7.00 -7.31 -2.23
N TYR A 74 -5.87 -7.98 -2.49
CA TYR A 74 -5.24 -7.87 -3.79
C TYR A 74 -4.45 -9.11 -4.15
N GLY A 75 -4.29 -9.32 -5.45
CA GLY A 75 -3.43 -10.33 -6.04
C GLY A 75 -2.51 -9.67 -7.07
N ASP A 76 -1.92 -10.48 -7.94
CA ASP A 76 -0.93 -9.97 -8.89
C ASP A 76 -1.53 -9.03 -9.94
N ASN A 77 -2.77 -9.28 -10.36
CA ASN A 77 -3.41 -8.51 -11.43
C ASN A 77 -4.81 -8.02 -11.08
N TRP A 78 -5.15 -7.97 -9.80
CA TRP A 78 -6.45 -7.49 -9.34
C TRP A 78 -6.33 -6.85 -7.96
N MET A 79 -7.33 -6.02 -7.64
CA MET A 79 -7.54 -5.49 -6.31
C MET A 79 -9.03 -5.47 -6.02
N MET A 80 -9.41 -5.65 -4.77
CA MET A 80 -10.79 -5.51 -4.31
C MET A 80 -10.84 -4.40 -3.26
N TRP A 81 -11.85 -3.53 -3.38
CA TRP A 81 -12.12 -2.47 -2.41
C TRP A 81 -13.63 -2.35 -2.20
N ASP A 82 -14.05 -2.49 -0.94
CA ASP A 82 -15.46 -2.42 -0.56
C ASP A 82 -16.37 -3.28 -1.46
N GLY A 83 -15.93 -4.50 -1.77
CA GLY A 83 -16.68 -5.45 -2.58
C GLY A 83 -16.58 -5.24 -4.09
N LYS A 84 -15.84 -4.26 -4.56
CA LYS A 84 -15.66 -3.98 -5.99
C LYS A 84 -14.30 -4.47 -6.46
N ILE A 85 -14.27 -5.04 -7.66
CA ILE A 85 -13.03 -5.55 -8.26
C ILE A 85 -12.44 -4.50 -9.19
N TYR A 86 -11.14 -4.28 -9.04
CA TYR A 86 -10.33 -3.42 -9.87
C TYR A 86 -9.26 -4.26 -10.55
N LEU A 87 -8.89 -3.91 -11.77
CA LEU A 87 -7.84 -4.64 -12.51
C LEU A 87 -6.51 -3.90 -12.38
N ARG A 88 -5.49 -4.64 -11.99
CA ARG A 88 -4.12 -4.13 -11.97
C ARG A 88 -3.45 -4.48 -13.30
N LYS A 89 -2.93 -3.48 -13.99
CA LYS A 89 -2.29 -3.63 -15.30
C LYS A 89 -0.95 -2.91 -15.27
N GLN A 90 -0.06 -3.33 -16.16
CA GLN A 90 1.18 -2.60 -16.39
C GLN A 90 1.10 -1.95 -17.77
N ILE A 91 1.22 -0.62 -17.81
CA ILE A 91 1.15 0.17 -19.04
C ILE A 91 2.41 1.02 -19.09
N ASP A 92 3.21 0.83 -20.14
CA ASP A 92 4.49 1.54 -20.34
C ASP A 92 5.39 1.48 -19.09
N GLY A 93 5.44 0.32 -18.45
CA GLY A 93 6.27 0.09 -17.27
C GLY A 93 5.69 0.62 -15.97
N VAL A 94 4.48 1.17 -15.99
CA VAL A 94 3.82 1.73 -14.80
C VAL A 94 2.66 0.82 -14.39
N ASN A 95 2.58 0.50 -13.10
CA ASN A 95 1.43 -0.21 -12.57
C ASN A 95 0.24 0.75 -12.49
N VAL A 96 -0.87 0.34 -13.10
CA VAL A 96 -2.09 1.13 -13.19
C VAL A 96 -3.24 0.28 -12.67
N ILE A 97 -4.14 0.89 -11.90
CA ILE A 97 -5.35 0.23 -11.43
C ILE A 97 -6.56 0.83 -12.11
N ASP A 98 -7.31 -0.03 -12.80
CA ASP A 98 -8.45 0.33 -13.62
C ASP A 98 -9.73 -0.18 -12.94
N GLY A 99 -10.63 0.73 -12.66
CA GLY A 99 -11.86 0.42 -11.95
C GLY A 99 -13.07 1.22 -12.44
N PRO A 100 -14.21 1.10 -11.75
CA PRO A 100 -15.46 1.72 -12.19
C PRO A 100 -15.40 3.25 -12.26
N ASN A 101 -14.50 3.87 -11.49
CA ASN A 101 -14.41 5.33 -11.43
C ASN A 101 -13.30 5.92 -12.28
N GLY A 102 -12.49 5.09 -12.93
CA GLY A 102 -11.40 5.54 -13.78
C GLY A 102 -10.14 4.70 -13.64
N ARG A 103 -9.10 5.18 -14.29
CA ARG A 103 -7.80 4.51 -14.35
C ARG A 103 -6.73 5.46 -13.86
N TRP A 104 -6.00 5.06 -12.80
CA TRP A 104 -4.91 5.85 -12.24
C TRP A 104 -3.74 4.94 -11.88
N PRO A 105 -2.52 5.49 -11.81
CA PRO A 105 -1.37 4.74 -11.33
C PRO A 105 -1.62 4.17 -9.93
N GLU A 106 -1.00 3.04 -9.63
CA GLU A 106 -1.03 2.47 -8.28
C GLU A 106 -0.42 3.48 -7.31
N GLY A 107 -1.07 3.69 -6.16
CA GLY A 107 -0.63 4.67 -5.17
C GLY A 107 -1.23 6.06 -5.37
N ASP A 108 -1.97 6.29 -6.45
CA ASP A 108 -2.55 7.59 -6.74
C ASP A 108 -3.70 7.91 -5.76
N ALA A 109 -3.74 9.18 -5.33
CA ALA A 109 -4.74 9.66 -4.36
C ALA A 109 -6.17 9.63 -4.88
N ASN A 110 -6.38 9.47 -6.19
CA ASN A 110 -7.72 9.31 -6.76
C ASN A 110 -8.33 7.94 -6.43
N HIS A 111 -7.52 6.96 -6.05
CA HIS A 111 -8.06 5.69 -5.58
C HIS A 111 -8.62 5.88 -4.16
N PRO A 112 -9.83 5.35 -3.87
CA PRO A 112 -10.45 5.57 -2.55
C PRO A 112 -9.64 5.04 -1.38
N TRP A 113 -8.96 3.91 -1.54
CA TRP A 113 -8.11 3.37 -0.48
C TRP A 113 -6.89 4.24 -0.20
N GLU A 114 -6.35 4.91 -1.23
CA GLU A 114 -5.23 5.85 -1.03
C GLU A 114 -5.69 7.15 -0.41
N ALA A 115 -6.86 7.66 -0.82
CA ALA A 115 -7.42 8.86 -0.22
C ALA A 115 -7.66 8.68 1.28
N GLU A 116 -8.18 7.52 1.69
CA GLU A 116 -8.39 7.22 3.12
C GLU A 116 -7.07 7.06 3.87
N ALA A 117 -6.07 6.44 3.22
CA ALA A 117 -4.75 6.27 3.84
C ALA A 117 -4.04 7.62 4.02
N ILE A 118 -4.19 8.53 3.06
CA ILE A 118 -3.64 9.88 3.18
C ILE A 118 -4.31 10.63 4.33
N ALA A 119 -5.62 10.51 4.47
CA ALA A 119 -6.33 11.11 5.60
C ALA A 119 -5.84 10.54 6.94
N ALA A 120 -5.48 9.26 6.99
CA ALA A 120 -4.97 8.62 8.19
C ALA A 120 -3.59 9.15 8.61
N GLU A 121 -2.83 9.75 7.70
CA GLU A 121 -1.53 10.33 8.01
C GLU A 121 -1.63 11.47 9.03
N ASP A 122 -2.77 12.12 9.10
CA ASP A 122 -3.01 13.27 9.99
C ASP A 122 -3.68 12.89 11.32
N GLU A 123 -3.90 11.63 11.57
CA GLU A 123 -4.52 11.13 12.81
C GLU A 123 -3.54 11.06 13.97
#